data_e1daeb38b8e4916b1fff77b5a22ecf7b
#
_entry.id   e1daeb38b8e4916b1fff77b5a22ecf7b
#
_cell.length_a   1.000
_cell.length_b   1.000
_cell.length_c   1.000
_cell.angle_alpha   90.00
_cell.angle_beta   90.00
_cell.angle_gamma   90.00
#
_symmetry.space_group_name_H-M   'P 1'
#
loop_
_entity.id
_entity.type
_entity.pdbx_description
1 polymer ?
#
loop_
_entity_poly.entity_id
_entity_poly.type
_entity_poly.pdbx_seq_one_letter_code
_entity_poly.pdbx_strand_id
1 'polypeptide(L)'
;MWLVYLVAIVFGVFLFALYCFLIIPLTALVTACAYAAGLPIAYLTAMGTVLGTRPATLAPPARWPSREEAEPAVPGYFHGAAAADAGHTVRTAIVLCRRLWQKGGVALRAAFEGNEVVVLTAPIGFGGAVGLVAGTAIGMVGFACCAAVHLAVAGTALVAVRITASVLRAIDSAWLRIRHIRMICPHCFHKVTYPAYGCAGQGCTRRHRDIRPGRYGVVRRWCLCGTRLPTLLLFGSGAMAAYCPHQGCEKPLEHGPGAAPEIVLPLFGAAGAGKTRLLYGMVVQLRAWSDQGFLKAELADAFTARDLRLVDRFLTPGRATPKTVVGLPRSLIIRLVTEGRTRVLHLFDTAGEMFYRTDRTQELGYLDKADTFLLVIDPLSVPAYWENLPSARRAALEKERSNAPSPDLAYQQTQQEIERMGVDLGRCRLAVVFSRSDLVGGPGDGPAVEAWARTELGLGNLARSAAHTFRQVRFFRTAAVLTGDGTVDPSVGALMQWLLTPAGVRLPPAVDLPGVTT
;
A
#
# COMPACT_ATOMS: atom_id res chain seq x y z
N MET A 1 30.43 55.49 85.38
CA MET A 1 30.04 54.11 84.95
C MET A 1 28.86 54.10 84.01
N TRP A 2 27.74 54.75 84.30
CA TRP A 2 26.55 54.72 83.42
C TRP A 2 26.79 55.21 81.95
N LEU A 3 27.58 56.29 81.80
CA LEU A 3 27.87 56.84 80.49
C LEU A 3 28.65 55.86 79.60
N VAL A 4 29.58 55.07 80.19
CA VAL A 4 30.37 54.07 79.50
C VAL A 4 29.50 52.91 79.05
N TYR A 5 28.54 52.46 79.91
CA TYR A 5 27.57 51.43 79.53
C TYR A 5 26.62 51.91 78.43
N LEU A 6 26.17 53.19 78.50
CA LEU A 6 25.30 53.72 77.44
C LEU A 6 26.03 53.78 76.11
N VAL A 7 27.28 54.31 76.10
CA VAL A 7 28.10 54.32 74.86
C VAL A 7 28.36 52.91 74.33
N ALA A 8 28.65 51.95 75.17
CA ALA A 8 28.85 50.54 74.76
C ALA A 8 27.59 49.96 74.17
N ILE A 9 26.41 50.26 74.77
CA ILE A 9 25.12 49.78 74.24
C ILE A 9 24.82 50.43 72.88
N VAL A 10 24.98 51.74 72.76
CA VAL A 10 24.74 52.49 71.50
C VAL A 10 25.70 51.95 70.39
N PHE A 11 26.97 51.76 70.72
CA PHE A 11 27.94 51.27 69.79
C PHE A 11 27.64 49.80 69.41
N GLY A 12 27.22 48.96 70.32
CA GLY A 12 26.77 47.58 70.06
C GLY A 12 25.54 47.56 69.16
N VAL A 13 24.55 48.38 69.38
CA VAL A 13 23.36 48.54 68.53
C VAL A 13 23.74 48.99 67.11
N PHE A 14 24.67 49.98 67.03
CA PHE A 14 25.17 50.44 65.73
C PHE A 14 25.91 49.33 64.97
N LEU A 15 26.79 48.60 65.59
CA LEU A 15 27.50 47.49 64.97
C LEU A 15 26.52 46.36 64.51
N PHE A 16 25.53 46.07 65.30
CA PHE A 16 24.48 45.16 64.95
C PHE A 16 23.61 45.59 63.79
N ALA A 17 23.24 46.92 63.78
CA ALA A 17 22.51 47.49 62.64
C ALA A 17 23.36 47.45 61.37
N LEU A 18 24.65 47.79 61.45
CA LEU A 18 25.57 47.68 60.33
C LEU A 18 25.71 46.24 59.85
N TYR A 19 25.83 45.25 60.76
CA TYR A 19 25.85 43.80 60.45
C TYR A 19 24.57 43.42 59.71
N CYS A 20 23.39 43.77 60.22
CA CYS A 20 22.12 43.49 59.56
C CYS A 20 22.04 44.15 58.19
N PHE A 21 22.47 45.38 58.04
CA PHE A 21 22.47 46.14 56.76
C PHE A 21 23.34 45.45 55.69
N LEU A 22 24.43 44.82 56.07
CA LEU A 22 25.32 44.13 55.14
C LEU A 22 24.91 42.67 54.91
N ILE A 23 24.53 41.94 55.93
CA ILE A 23 24.34 40.46 55.84
C ILE A 23 23.00 40.10 55.24
N ILE A 24 21.92 40.86 55.52
CA ILE A 24 20.60 40.57 54.95
C ILE A 24 20.60 40.64 53.41
N PRO A 25 21.06 41.75 52.75
CA PRO A 25 21.07 41.79 51.30
C PRO A 25 22.06 40.80 50.69
N LEU A 26 23.20 40.54 51.32
CA LEU A 26 24.17 39.56 50.84
C LEU A 26 23.60 38.15 50.85
N THR A 27 22.99 37.72 51.94
CA THR A 27 22.38 36.38 52.03
C THR A 27 21.15 36.26 51.12
N ALA A 28 20.36 37.34 50.99
CA ALA A 28 19.25 37.41 50.06
C ALA A 28 19.75 37.25 48.61
N LEU A 29 20.78 37.97 48.21
CA LEU A 29 21.37 37.89 46.87
C LEU A 29 21.91 36.47 46.55
N VAL A 30 22.74 35.94 47.46
CA VAL A 30 23.33 34.60 47.27
C VAL A 30 22.25 33.51 47.16
N THR A 31 21.26 33.56 48.03
CA THR A 31 20.16 32.60 48.03
C THR A 31 19.30 32.79 46.78
N ALA A 32 19.00 34.03 46.39
CA ALA A 32 18.25 34.29 45.16
C ALA A 32 18.97 33.79 43.93
N CYS A 33 20.27 34.03 43.79
CA CYS A 33 21.07 33.50 42.68
C CYS A 33 21.10 31.94 42.66
N ALA A 34 21.23 31.32 43.82
CA ALA A 34 21.25 29.87 43.95
C ALA A 34 19.94 29.21 43.46
N TYR A 35 18.77 29.78 43.82
CA TYR A 35 17.47 29.27 43.40
C TYR A 35 17.09 29.71 41.98
N ALA A 36 17.45 30.90 41.56
CA ALA A 36 17.26 31.39 40.20
C ALA A 36 17.99 30.50 39.17
N ALA A 37 19.20 30.05 39.47
CA ALA A 37 19.95 29.11 38.64
C ALA A 37 19.57 27.64 38.90
N GLY A 38 19.28 27.27 40.14
CA GLY A 38 19.03 25.91 40.55
C GLY A 38 17.81 25.24 39.90
N LEU A 39 16.72 25.99 39.70
CA LEU A 39 15.49 25.45 39.09
C LEU A 39 15.66 25.12 37.60
N PRO A 40 16.18 26.00 36.74
CA PRO A 40 16.46 25.62 35.34
C PRO A 40 17.52 24.55 35.22
N ILE A 41 18.56 24.53 36.06
CA ILE A 41 19.56 23.44 36.10
C ILE A 41 18.89 22.11 36.46
N ALA A 42 17.95 22.09 37.41
CA ALA A 42 17.19 20.92 37.76
C ALA A 42 16.39 20.38 36.54
N TYR A 43 15.80 21.26 35.73
CA TYR A 43 15.12 20.86 34.50
C TYR A 43 16.09 20.25 33.48
N LEU A 44 17.22 20.89 33.23
CA LEU A 44 18.23 20.42 32.29
C LEU A 44 18.86 19.08 32.73
N THR A 45 19.06 18.92 34.05
CA THR A 45 19.54 17.65 34.63
C THR A 45 18.50 16.54 34.44
N ALA A 46 17.23 16.83 34.70
CA ALA A 46 16.13 15.89 34.48
C ALA A 46 16.05 15.50 32.99
N MET A 47 16.14 16.45 32.09
CA MET A 47 16.17 16.21 30.65
C MET A 47 17.33 15.30 30.24
N GLY A 48 18.55 15.58 30.72
CA GLY A 48 19.73 14.75 30.46
C GLY A 48 19.62 13.33 31.01
N THR A 49 18.96 13.12 32.13
CA THR A 49 18.74 11.78 32.70
C THR A 49 17.68 10.98 31.93
N VAL A 50 16.58 11.63 31.52
CA VAL A 50 15.48 10.99 30.78
C VAL A 50 15.90 10.66 29.33
N LEU A 51 16.62 11.55 28.66
CA LEU A 51 17.08 11.33 27.29
C LEU A 51 18.30 10.39 27.17
N GLY A 52 18.78 9.81 28.24
CA GLY A 52 19.67 8.64 28.17
C GLY A 52 21.17 8.93 28.25
N THR A 53 21.57 10.10 28.71
CA THR A 53 23.00 10.39 28.92
C THR A 53 23.53 9.87 30.25
N ARG A 54 22.65 9.42 31.16
CA ARG A 54 23.02 8.80 32.44
C ARG A 54 22.07 7.65 32.77
N PRO A 55 22.55 6.52 33.36
CA PRO A 55 21.69 5.46 33.83
C PRO A 55 20.68 6.03 34.83
N ALA A 56 19.41 5.89 34.50
CA ALA A 56 18.33 6.46 35.29
C ALA A 56 18.23 5.73 36.64
N THR A 57 18.57 6.42 37.71
CA THR A 57 18.11 6.11 39.08
C THR A 57 16.65 6.54 39.28
N LEU A 58 16.03 7.13 38.29
CA LEU A 58 14.70 7.73 38.25
C LEU A 58 13.91 7.02 37.16
N ALA A 59 12.77 6.48 37.51
CA ALA A 59 11.82 5.67 36.80
C ALA A 59 12.15 5.31 35.33
N PRO A 60 12.10 4.03 34.94
CA PRO A 60 12.32 3.63 33.56
C PRO A 60 11.35 4.40 32.63
N PRO A 61 11.77 4.68 31.38
CA PRO A 61 10.87 5.29 30.39
C PRO A 61 9.59 4.46 30.34
N ALA A 62 8.44 5.14 30.29
CA ALA A 62 7.16 4.46 30.27
C ALA A 62 7.18 3.46 29.12
N ARG A 63 7.02 2.20 29.43
CA ARG A 63 6.81 1.18 28.40
C ARG A 63 5.62 1.66 27.58
N TRP A 64 5.87 1.86 26.31
CA TRP A 64 4.85 2.20 25.34
C TRP A 64 3.71 1.18 25.46
N PRO A 65 2.45 1.59 25.67
CA PRO A 65 1.36 0.65 25.72
C PRO A 65 1.37 -0.12 24.40
N SER A 66 1.61 -1.42 24.47
CA SER A 66 1.44 -2.33 23.36
C SER A 66 -0.05 -2.38 23.05
N ARG A 67 -0.56 -1.41 22.32
CA ARG A 67 -1.80 -1.61 21.60
C ARG A 67 -1.46 -2.62 20.52
N GLU A 68 -1.86 -3.84 20.73
CA GLU A 68 -1.85 -4.96 19.78
C GLU A 68 -2.69 -4.68 18.53
N GLU A 69 -3.10 -3.44 18.35
CA GLU A 69 -4.01 -3.02 17.32
C GLU A 69 -3.27 -2.79 16.00
N ALA A 70 -3.58 -3.61 15.05
CA ALA A 70 -3.48 -3.44 13.60
C ALA A 70 -2.09 -3.42 12.96
N GLU A 71 -1.01 -3.03 13.63
CA GLU A 71 0.31 -2.90 13.00
C GLU A 71 1.45 -3.35 13.94
N PRO A 72 2.16 -4.45 13.63
CA PRO A 72 3.18 -5.03 14.51
C PRO A 72 4.53 -4.29 14.37
N ALA A 73 4.54 -2.99 14.57
CA ALA A 73 5.73 -2.14 14.42
C ALA A 73 5.90 -1.17 15.59
N VAL A 74 7.15 -0.85 15.89
CA VAL A 74 7.51 0.12 16.93
C VAL A 74 7.26 1.53 16.40
N PRO A 75 6.45 2.36 17.10
CA PRO A 75 6.25 3.75 16.71
C PRO A 75 7.56 4.53 16.72
N GLY A 76 7.71 5.45 15.78
CA GLY A 76 8.83 6.38 15.74
C GLY A 76 8.84 7.27 16.98
N TYR A 77 10.04 7.65 17.45
CA TYR A 77 10.24 8.40 18.70
C TYR A 77 9.32 9.61 18.83
N PHE A 78 9.27 10.48 17.81
CA PHE A 78 8.43 11.69 17.83
C PHE A 78 6.92 11.44 17.74
N HIS A 79 6.47 10.23 17.48
CA HIS A 79 5.04 9.89 17.39
C HIS A 79 4.45 9.37 18.71
N GLY A 80 5.19 9.56 19.82
CA GLY A 80 4.65 9.21 21.12
C GLY A 80 5.69 9.14 22.23
N ALA A 81 6.81 8.47 22.03
CA ALA A 81 7.85 8.35 23.05
C ALA A 81 8.36 9.75 23.51
N ALA A 82 8.54 10.69 22.58
CA ALA A 82 8.95 12.05 22.89
C ALA A 82 7.99 12.77 23.86
N ALA A 83 6.68 12.59 23.71
CA ALA A 83 5.69 13.20 24.62
C ALA A 83 5.74 12.54 26.02
N ALA A 84 5.95 11.21 26.08
CA ALA A 84 6.13 10.50 27.34
C ALA A 84 7.41 10.96 28.05
N ASP A 85 8.52 11.08 27.31
CA ASP A 85 9.80 11.53 27.84
C ASP A 85 9.73 12.99 28.31
N ALA A 86 9.04 13.87 27.61
CA ALA A 86 8.78 15.24 28.05
C ALA A 86 7.99 15.25 29.37
N GLY A 87 6.95 14.44 29.50
CA GLY A 87 6.19 14.28 30.74
C GLY A 87 7.04 13.73 31.89
N HIS A 88 7.92 12.76 31.62
CA HIS A 88 8.88 12.25 32.60
C HIS A 88 9.92 13.29 33.01
N THR A 89 10.44 14.08 32.06
CA THR A 89 11.37 15.17 32.32
C THR A 89 10.77 16.18 33.29
N VAL A 90 9.54 16.62 33.05
CA VAL A 90 8.83 17.55 33.94
C VAL A 90 8.64 16.98 35.34
N ARG A 91 8.17 15.74 35.46
CA ARG A 91 7.97 15.09 36.76
C ARG A 91 9.29 14.95 37.53
N THR A 92 10.36 14.52 36.88
CA THR A 92 11.69 14.40 37.47
C THR A 92 12.24 15.74 37.91
N ALA A 93 12.07 16.79 37.08
CA ALA A 93 12.47 18.15 37.43
C ALA A 93 11.72 18.66 38.65
N ILE A 94 10.41 18.44 38.76
CA ILE A 94 9.63 18.79 39.95
C ILE A 94 10.17 18.10 41.21
N VAL A 95 10.53 16.84 41.14
CA VAL A 95 11.14 16.12 42.28
C VAL A 95 12.48 16.74 42.70
N LEU A 96 13.32 17.12 41.73
CA LEU A 96 14.59 17.78 42.00
C LEU A 96 14.37 19.15 42.62
N CYS A 97 13.43 19.95 42.09
CA CYS A 97 13.05 21.25 42.66
C CYS A 97 12.54 21.13 44.09
N ARG A 98 11.68 20.11 44.39
CA ARG A 98 11.21 19.86 45.75
C ARG A 98 12.37 19.54 46.72
N ARG A 99 13.35 18.76 46.26
CA ARG A 99 14.56 18.45 47.08
C ARG A 99 15.39 19.71 47.37
N LEU A 100 15.53 20.62 46.38
CA LEU A 100 16.19 21.93 46.59
C LEU A 100 15.43 22.77 47.62
N TRP A 101 14.12 22.85 47.51
CA TRP A 101 13.27 23.55 48.49
C TRP A 101 13.36 22.96 49.89
N GLN A 102 13.34 21.64 50.02
CA GLN A 102 13.51 20.95 51.32
C GLN A 102 14.84 21.31 51.95
N LYS A 103 15.95 21.29 51.19
CA LYS A 103 17.28 21.68 51.71
C LYS A 103 17.30 23.13 52.15
N GLY A 104 16.72 24.02 51.39
CA GLY A 104 16.59 25.44 51.74
C GLY A 104 15.75 25.62 53.02
N GLY A 105 14.64 24.95 53.12
CA GLY A 105 13.79 24.96 54.32
C GLY A 105 14.46 24.47 55.58
N VAL A 106 15.29 23.43 55.47
CA VAL A 106 16.09 22.90 56.60
C VAL A 106 17.15 23.96 57.02
N ALA A 107 17.89 24.51 56.02
CA ALA A 107 18.89 25.54 56.29
C ALA A 107 18.27 26.79 56.96
N LEU A 108 17.07 27.18 56.45
CA LEU A 108 16.33 28.31 56.99
C LEU A 108 15.90 28.08 58.45
N ARG A 109 15.35 26.91 58.77
CA ARG A 109 14.97 26.55 60.12
C ARG A 109 16.17 26.55 61.07
N ALA A 110 17.29 25.97 60.63
CA ALA A 110 18.52 25.94 61.43
C ALA A 110 19.02 27.36 61.77
N ALA A 111 18.75 28.38 60.95
CA ALA A 111 19.11 29.76 61.23
C ALA A 111 18.25 30.38 62.37
N PHE A 112 17.04 29.85 62.60
CA PHE A 112 16.14 30.34 63.65
C PHE A 112 16.05 29.46 64.92
N GLU A 113 16.50 28.21 64.84
CA GLU A 113 16.44 27.23 65.96
C GLU A 113 17.73 27.21 66.82
N GLY A 114 18.72 28.02 66.49
CA GLY A 114 19.97 28.09 67.23
C GLY A 114 19.82 28.83 68.59
N ASN A 115 20.41 28.26 69.66
CA ASN A 115 20.28 28.76 71.04
C ASN A 115 20.84 30.19 71.26
N GLU A 116 21.98 30.33 71.93
CA GLU A 116 22.53 31.65 72.34
C GLU A 116 22.98 32.57 71.17
N VAL A 117 23.09 32.03 69.96
CA VAL A 117 23.58 32.73 68.75
C VAL A 117 22.44 33.18 67.80
N VAL A 118 21.16 32.97 68.17
CA VAL A 118 19.99 33.33 67.34
C VAL A 118 20.00 34.80 66.86
N VAL A 119 20.46 35.70 67.71
CA VAL A 119 20.54 37.15 67.36
C VAL A 119 21.47 37.35 66.15
N LEU A 120 22.52 36.60 66.01
CA LEU A 120 23.46 36.67 64.87
C LEU A 120 22.99 35.88 63.64
N THR A 121 22.26 34.80 63.85
CA THR A 121 21.82 33.91 62.75
C THR A 121 20.45 34.34 62.17
N ALA A 122 19.58 34.99 62.93
CA ALA A 122 18.28 35.48 62.43
C ALA A 122 18.35 36.42 61.23
N PRO A 123 19.27 37.41 61.15
CA PRO A 123 19.44 38.23 59.94
C PRO A 123 19.83 37.42 58.72
N ILE A 124 20.68 36.39 58.85
CA ILE A 124 21.03 35.43 57.81
C ILE A 124 19.80 34.66 57.36
N GLY A 125 19.00 34.17 58.30
CA GLY A 125 17.75 33.48 58.01
C GLY A 125 16.73 34.36 57.31
N PHE A 126 16.57 35.61 57.74
CA PHE A 126 15.65 36.57 57.08
C PHE A 126 16.08 36.89 55.67
N GLY A 127 17.35 37.21 55.42
CA GLY A 127 17.91 37.41 54.09
C GLY A 127 17.74 36.17 53.21
N GLY A 128 18.04 35.00 53.77
CA GLY A 128 17.84 33.70 53.09
C GLY A 128 16.40 33.44 52.71
N ALA A 129 15.42 33.79 53.56
CA ALA A 129 13.99 33.67 53.23
C ALA A 129 13.54 34.58 52.08
N VAL A 130 13.96 35.83 52.12
CA VAL A 130 13.69 36.80 51.05
C VAL A 130 14.33 36.31 49.73
N GLY A 131 15.59 35.86 49.78
CA GLY A 131 16.31 35.35 48.64
C GLY A 131 15.68 34.04 48.08
N LEU A 132 15.19 33.18 48.97
CA LEU A 132 14.49 31.94 48.56
C LEU A 132 13.22 32.25 47.74
N VAL A 133 12.40 33.20 48.22
CA VAL A 133 11.17 33.60 47.52
C VAL A 133 11.49 34.26 46.18
N ALA A 134 12.36 35.28 46.19
CA ALA A 134 12.74 36.00 44.99
C ALA A 134 13.44 35.09 43.95
N GLY A 135 14.40 34.26 44.41
CA GLY A 135 15.14 33.33 43.57
C GLY A 135 14.25 32.25 42.97
N THR A 136 13.26 31.77 43.75
CA THR A 136 12.29 30.80 43.23
C THR A 136 11.42 31.42 42.13
N ALA A 137 10.93 32.65 42.32
CA ALA A 137 10.12 33.33 41.31
C ALA A 137 10.89 33.49 39.98
N ILE A 138 12.13 33.95 40.03
CA ILE A 138 13.02 34.07 38.87
C ILE A 138 13.35 32.71 38.28
N GLY A 139 13.69 31.75 39.13
CA GLY A 139 14.03 30.37 38.72
C GLY A 139 12.87 29.64 38.06
N MET A 140 11.61 29.89 38.49
CA MET A 140 10.43 29.34 37.83
C MET A 140 10.24 29.88 36.40
N VAL A 141 10.56 31.16 36.17
CA VAL A 141 10.57 31.69 34.78
C VAL A 141 11.64 30.95 33.95
N GLY A 142 12.84 30.80 34.48
CA GLY A 142 13.91 30.02 33.80
C GLY A 142 13.52 28.57 33.52
N PHE A 143 12.87 27.91 34.50
CA PHE A 143 12.33 26.55 34.34
C PHE A 143 11.28 26.49 33.21
N ALA A 144 10.33 27.46 33.21
CA ALA A 144 9.29 27.52 32.18
C ALA A 144 9.90 27.79 30.78
N CYS A 145 10.90 28.65 30.68
CA CYS A 145 11.63 28.88 29.43
C CYS A 145 12.32 27.58 28.91
N CYS A 146 13.02 26.87 29.78
CA CYS A 146 13.65 25.58 29.40
C CYS A 146 12.62 24.54 28.94
N ALA A 147 11.49 24.45 29.64
CA ALA A 147 10.39 23.56 29.24
C ALA A 147 9.77 23.98 27.89
N ALA A 148 9.52 25.25 27.70
CA ALA A 148 8.97 25.80 26.44
C ALA A 148 9.90 25.52 25.24
N VAL A 149 11.20 25.75 25.39
CA VAL A 149 12.20 25.47 24.35
C VAL A 149 12.24 23.97 24.04
N HIS A 150 12.26 23.10 25.05
CA HIS A 150 12.24 21.66 24.86
C HIS A 150 10.98 21.19 24.09
N LEU A 151 9.80 21.66 24.48
CA LEU A 151 8.54 21.33 23.81
C LEU A 151 8.48 21.91 22.39
N ALA A 152 9.00 23.11 22.17
CA ALA A 152 9.09 23.70 20.83
C ALA A 152 9.99 22.88 19.90
N VAL A 153 11.17 22.47 20.37
CA VAL A 153 12.09 21.62 19.60
C VAL A 153 11.45 20.26 19.30
N ALA A 154 10.82 19.61 20.27
CA ALA A 154 10.13 18.35 20.06
C ALA A 154 8.94 18.50 19.08
N GLY A 155 8.19 19.58 19.19
CA GLY A 155 7.06 19.90 18.30
C GLY A 155 7.50 20.15 16.86
N THR A 156 8.54 20.97 16.65
CA THR A 156 9.09 21.23 15.31
C THR A 156 9.66 19.96 14.68
N ALA A 157 10.36 19.13 15.44
CA ALA A 157 10.85 17.83 14.96
C ALA A 157 9.69 16.91 14.56
N LEU A 158 8.61 16.85 15.34
CA LEU A 158 7.42 16.08 14.99
C LEU A 158 6.77 16.58 13.69
N VAL A 159 6.64 17.89 13.52
CA VAL A 159 6.09 18.51 12.30
C VAL A 159 6.99 18.19 11.10
N ALA A 160 8.30 18.33 11.23
CA ALA A 160 9.26 18.01 10.19
C ALA A 160 9.16 16.53 9.77
N VAL A 161 9.09 15.60 10.71
CA VAL A 161 8.92 14.17 10.46
C VAL A 161 7.60 13.88 9.72
N ARG A 162 6.50 14.56 10.11
CA ARG A 162 5.19 14.39 9.44
C ARG A 162 5.21 14.92 8.01
N ILE A 163 5.78 16.09 7.79
CA ILE A 163 5.91 16.69 6.45
C ILE A 163 6.75 15.77 5.55
N THR A 164 7.92 15.33 6.03
CA THR A 164 8.80 14.43 5.28
C THR A 164 8.10 13.11 4.93
N ALA A 165 7.39 12.51 5.89
CA ALA A 165 6.61 11.30 5.64
C ALA A 165 5.52 11.52 4.58
N SER A 166 4.82 12.67 4.62
CA SER A 166 3.78 13.00 3.65
C SER A 166 4.34 13.23 2.24
N VAL A 167 5.46 13.94 2.13
CA VAL A 167 6.16 14.17 0.86
C VAL A 167 6.63 12.84 0.26
N LEU A 168 7.26 11.98 1.04
CA LEU A 168 7.72 10.68 0.57
C LEU A 168 6.56 9.77 0.16
N ARG A 169 5.43 9.80 0.88
CA ARG A 169 4.20 9.10 0.45
C ARG A 169 3.66 9.64 -0.88
N ALA A 170 3.70 10.95 -1.08
CA ALA A 170 3.25 11.58 -2.31
C ALA A 170 4.14 11.17 -3.50
N ILE A 171 5.45 11.16 -3.32
CA ILE A 171 6.42 10.70 -4.33
C ILE A 171 6.19 9.24 -4.70
N ASP A 172 6.04 8.36 -3.71
CA ASP A 172 5.79 6.93 -3.94
C ASP A 172 4.46 6.71 -4.69
N SER A 173 3.41 7.44 -4.30
CA SER A 173 2.11 7.39 -4.98
C SER A 173 2.15 7.96 -6.40
N ALA A 174 2.89 9.03 -6.62
CA ALA A 174 3.08 9.62 -7.95
C ALA A 174 3.83 8.65 -8.88
N TRP A 175 4.88 8.01 -8.37
CA TRP A 175 5.64 7.00 -9.10
C TRP A 175 4.77 5.83 -9.56
N LEU A 176 3.92 5.29 -8.66
CA LEU A 176 2.99 4.21 -9.00
C LEU A 176 1.99 4.65 -10.09
N ARG A 177 1.50 5.90 -10.04
CA ARG A 177 0.59 6.45 -11.05
C ARG A 177 1.27 6.62 -12.41
N ILE A 178 2.46 7.22 -12.44
CA ILE A 178 3.24 7.45 -13.67
C ILE A 178 3.57 6.13 -14.36
N ARG A 179 3.87 5.10 -13.58
CA ARG A 179 4.16 3.76 -14.08
C ARG A 179 2.92 2.96 -14.45
N HIS A 180 1.71 3.51 -14.28
CA HIS A 180 0.43 2.80 -14.47
C HIS A 180 0.35 1.46 -13.73
N ILE A 181 1.02 1.38 -12.56
CA ILE A 181 1.03 0.17 -11.76
C ILE A 181 -0.30 0.08 -11.01
N ARG A 182 -1.16 -0.82 -11.47
CA ARG A 182 -2.46 -1.12 -10.86
C ARG A 182 -2.40 -2.54 -10.33
N MET A 183 -2.71 -2.75 -9.07
CA MET A 183 -2.67 -4.08 -8.45
C MET A 183 -4.07 -4.63 -8.24
N ILE A 184 -4.28 -5.87 -8.62
CA ILE A 184 -5.49 -6.64 -8.33
C ILE A 184 -5.08 -7.90 -7.59
N CYS A 185 -5.80 -8.24 -6.54
CA CYS A 185 -5.61 -9.53 -5.89
C CYS A 185 -6.17 -10.66 -6.78
N PRO A 186 -5.38 -11.68 -7.16
CA PRO A 186 -5.85 -12.77 -8.01
C PRO A 186 -6.86 -13.70 -7.33
N HIS A 187 -7.00 -13.57 -6.00
CA HIS A 187 -7.86 -14.45 -5.23
C HIS A 187 -9.23 -13.86 -4.86
N CYS A 188 -9.29 -12.55 -4.63
CA CYS A 188 -10.54 -11.87 -4.27
C CYS A 188 -10.90 -10.74 -5.22
N PHE A 189 -10.07 -10.48 -6.23
CA PHE A 189 -10.25 -9.47 -7.29
C PHE A 189 -10.42 -8.02 -6.81
N HIS A 190 -10.20 -7.76 -5.52
CA HIS A 190 -10.22 -6.41 -4.98
C HIS A 190 -8.96 -5.63 -5.38
N LYS A 191 -9.13 -4.33 -5.55
CA LYS A 191 -8.03 -3.39 -5.76
C LYS A 191 -7.10 -3.40 -4.56
N VAL A 192 -5.83 -3.65 -4.81
CA VAL A 192 -4.77 -3.54 -3.81
C VAL A 192 -4.02 -2.25 -4.07
N THR A 193 -4.37 -1.19 -3.37
CA THR A 193 -3.65 0.08 -3.46
C THR A 193 -2.25 -0.06 -2.88
N TYR A 194 -2.14 -0.75 -1.75
CA TYR A 194 -0.88 -1.14 -1.13
C TYR A 194 -1.05 -2.52 -0.48
N PRO A 195 -0.17 -3.48 -0.77
CA PRO A 195 -0.23 -4.79 -0.15
C PRO A 195 0.19 -4.75 1.32
N ALA A 196 -0.21 -5.76 2.06
CA ALA A 196 0.42 -6.08 3.32
C ALA A 196 1.74 -6.83 3.06
N TYR A 197 2.77 -6.56 3.84
CA TYR A 197 4.07 -7.21 3.68
C TYR A 197 4.40 -8.11 4.87
N GLY A 198 4.91 -9.30 4.57
CA GLY A 198 5.49 -10.18 5.58
C GLY A 198 6.79 -9.61 6.13
N CYS A 199 7.05 -9.85 7.41
CA CYS A 199 8.32 -9.48 8.01
C CYS A 199 9.45 -10.33 7.41
N ALA A 200 10.57 -9.68 7.06
CA ALA A 200 11.76 -10.37 6.55
C ALA A 200 12.63 -11.04 7.65
N GLY A 201 12.22 -10.95 8.92
CA GLY A 201 12.94 -11.56 10.06
C GLY A 201 12.77 -13.08 10.08
N GLN A 202 13.84 -13.81 10.35
CA GLN A 202 13.80 -15.27 10.48
C GLN A 202 12.76 -15.71 11.52
N GLY A 203 11.84 -16.59 11.13
CA GLY A 203 10.79 -17.11 12.00
C GLY A 203 9.68 -16.12 12.37
N CYS A 204 9.68 -14.90 11.82
CA CYS A 204 8.64 -13.91 12.09
C CYS A 204 7.48 -14.03 11.10
N THR A 205 6.29 -14.38 11.61
CA THR A 205 5.06 -14.52 10.79
C THR A 205 4.21 -13.25 10.75
N ARG A 206 4.70 -12.14 11.33
CA ARG A 206 3.94 -10.88 11.43
C ARG A 206 3.79 -10.21 10.08
N ARG A 207 2.60 -9.65 9.83
CA ARG A 207 2.26 -8.93 8.61
C ARG A 207 2.07 -7.44 8.90
N HIS A 208 2.65 -6.61 8.04
CA HIS A 208 2.55 -5.15 8.10
C HIS A 208 1.56 -4.67 7.05
N ARG A 209 0.41 -4.15 7.48
CA ARG A 209 -0.68 -3.73 6.57
C ARG A 209 -0.39 -2.43 5.84
N ASP A 210 0.27 -1.48 6.49
CA ASP A 210 0.71 -0.23 5.86
C ASP A 210 2.18 0.04 6.17
N ILE A 211 3.06 -0.38 5.25
CA ILE A 211 4.50 -0.22 5.44
C ILE A 211 5.00 1.20 5.12
N ARG A 212 4.18 2.04 4.49
CA ARG A 212 4.58 3.36 3.99
C ARG A 212 5.12 4.30 5.07
N PRO A 213 5.89 5.36 4.66
CA PRO A 213 6.40 6.38 5.58
C PRO A 213 5.31 6.94 6.49
N GLY A 214 5.56 7.06 7.78
CA GLY A 214 4.58 7.57 8.72
C GLY A 214 4.94 7.33 10.18
N ARG A 215 3.92 7.05 10.99
CA ARG A 215 4.03 6.90 12.45
C ARG A 215 5.10 5.91 12.89
N TYR A 216 5.33 4.85 12.13
CA TYR A 216 6.26 3.77 12.49
C TYR A 216 7.67 3.94 11.91
N GLY A 217 7.91 5.00 11.15
CA GLY A 217 9.19 5.35 10.55
C GLY A 217 9.02 6.05 9.21
N VAL A 218 10.02 6.84 8.81
CA VAL A 218 9.98 7.63 7.57
C VAL A 218 10.63 6.87 6.42
N VAL A 219 11.86 6.38 6.58
CA VAL A 219 12.62 5.62 5.57
C VAL A 219 12.68 4.14 5.91
N ARG A 220 12.76 3.84 7.19
CA ARG A 220 12.81 2.47 7.74
C ARG A 220 11.94 2.39 8.97
N ARG A 221 11.38 1.21 9.22
CA ARG A 221 10.58 0.91 10.42
C ARG A 221 11.11 -0.33 11.12
N TRP A 222 10.83 -0.45 12.40
CA TRP A 222 11.17 -1.61 13.19
C TRP A 222 9.94 -2.48 13.40
N CYS A 223 10.05 -3.75 13.03
CA CYS A 223 9.10 -4.76 13.48
C CYS A 223 9.28 -5.03 14.98
N LEU A 224 8.23 -5.47 15.66
CA LEU A 224 8.32 -5.90 17.07
C LEU A 224 9.29 -7.07 17.29
N CYS A 225 9.70 -7.80 16.25
CA CYS A 225 10.76 -8.82 16.32
C CYS A 225 12.19 -8.23 16.25
N GLY A 226 12.35 -6.91 16.09
CA GLY A 226 13.65 -6.26 15.97
C GLY A 226 14.20 -6.15 14.55
N THR A 227 13.49 -6.64 13.54
CA THR A 227 13.92 -6.54 12.14
C THR A 227 13.61 -5.16 11.55
N ARG A 228 14.55 -4.59 10.80
CA ARG A 228 14.38 -3.33 10.07
C ARG A 228 13.74 -3.59 8.72
N LEU A 229 12.66 -2.88 8.42
CA LEU A 229 11.94 -2.97 7.16
C LEU A 229 11.99 -1.63 6.43
N PRO A 230 12.13 -1.61 5.08
CA PRO A 230 12.02 -0.40 4.29
C PRO A 230 10.58 0.10 4.27
N THR A 231 10.38 1.41 4.16
CA THR A 231 9.04 2.02 4.12
C THR A 231 8.64 2.51 2.74
N LEU A 232 9.56 2.57 1.80
CA LEU A 232 9.31 3.00 0.42
C LEU A 232 9.44 1.83 -0.55
N LEU A 233 8.51 1.71 -1.49
CA LEU A 233 8.55 0.72 -2.57
C LEU A 233 9.83 0.84 -3.41
N LEU A 234 10.29 2.06 -3.61
CA LEU A 234 11.54 2.37 -4.33
C LEU A 234 12.79 1.77 -3.67
N PHE A 235 12.80 1.56 -2.34
CA PHE A 235 13.96 1.10 -1.58
C PHE A 235 13.89 -0.37 -1.15
N GLY A 236 13.18 -1.21 -1.90
CA GLY A 236 13.24 -2.67 -1.73
C GLY A 236 12.08 -3.30 -0.95
N SER A 237 10.98 -2.58 -0.69
CA SER A 237 9.77 -3.21 -0.17
C SER A 237 9.20 -4.23 -1.17
N GLY A 238 9.45 -4.07 -2.45
CA GLY A 238 9.08 -5.02 -3.49
C GLY A 238 9.78 -6.39 -3.40
N ALA A 239 10.88 -6.50 -2.64
CA ALA A 239 11.56 -7.77 -2.38
C ALA A 239 10.97 -8.57 -1.21
N MET A 240 10.03 -8.00 -0.46
CA MET A 240 9.36 -8.68 0.65
C MET A 240 8.13 -9.46 0.16
N ALA A 241 7.82 -10.57 0.83
CA ALA A 241 6.60 -11.32 0.57
C ALA A 241 5.37 -10.41 0.79
N ALA A 242 4.54 -10.28 -0.25
CA ALA A 242 3.36 -9.44 -0.25
C ALA A 242 2.10 -10.28 -0.04
N TYR A 243 1.11 -9.67 0.61
CA TYR A 243 -0.17 -10.30 0.93
C TYR A 243 -1.32 -9.36 0.62
N CYS A 244 -2.46 -9.91 0.27
CA CYS A 244 -3.69 -9.12 0.09
C CYS A 244 -4.08 -8.45 1.43
N PRO A 245 -4.31 -7.12 1.44
CA PRO A 245 -4.70 -6.42 2.66
C PRO A 245 -6.18 -6.57 2.99
N HIS A 246 -6.97 -7.16 2.08
CA HIS A 246 -8.41 -7.29 2.22
C HIS A 246 -8.76 -8.34 3.29
N GLN A 247 -9.60 -7.95 4.26
CA GLN A 247 -10.08 -8.84 5.32
C GLN A 247 -10.85 -10.02 4.72
N GLY A 248 -10.50 -11.24 5.14
CA GLY A 248 -11.09 -12.47 4.63
C GLY A 248 -10.37 -13.09 3.42
N CYS A 249 -9.46 -12.36 2.76
CA CYS A 249 -8.59 -12.91 1.73
C CYS A 249 -7.19 -13.23 2.26
N GLU A 250 -6.42 -12.22 2.62
CA GLU A 250 -5.07 -12.28 3.21
C GLU A 250 -4.10 -13.28 2.55
N LYS A 251 -4.40 -13.70 1.31
CA LYS A 251 -3.58 -14.66 0.56
C LYS A 251 -2.30 -14.02 0.03
N PRO A 252 -1.22 -14.81 -0.16
CA PRO A 252 0.02 -14.29 -0.73
C PRO A 252 -0.22 -13.76 -2.14
N LEU A 253 0.46 -12.66 -2.44
CA LEU A 253 0.55 -12.07 -3.76
C LEU A 253 1.92 -12.48 -4.31
N GLU A 254 1.95 -13.44 -5.23
CA GLU A 254 3.18 -14.11 -5.69
C GLU A 254 4.11 -13.20 -6.51
N HIS A 255 3.61 -12.05 -6.92
CA HIS A 255 4.40 -11.02 -7.60
C HIS A 255 4.62 -9.85 -6.65
N GLY A 256 5.85 -9.37 -6.60
CA GLY A 256 6.17 -8.12 -5.87
C GLY A 256 5.24 -7.02 -6.39
N PRO A 257 4.29 -6.55 -5.58
CA PRO A 257 3.29 -5.60 -6.03
C PRO A 257 3.97 -4.31 -6.45
N GLY A 258 3.63 -3.84 -7.62
CA GLY A 258 4.23 -2.65 -8.18
C GLY A 258 5.56 -2.87 -8.93
N ALA A 259 6.01 -4.11 -9.08
CA ALA A 259 7.23 -4.40 -9.83
C ALA A 259 7.07 -4.26 -11.35
N ALA A 260 5.85 -4.47 -11.87
CA ALA A 260 5.58 -4.42 -13.31
C ALA A 260 4.17 -3.90 -13.61
N PRO A 261 3.97 -3.23 -14.76
CA PRO A 261 2.64 -2.90 -15.27
C PRO A 261 1.83 -4.15 -15.55
N GLU A 262 0.53 -4.10 -15.23
CA GLU A 262 -0.42 -5.19 -15.43
C GLU A 262 -1.24 -4.98 -16.71
N ILE A 263 -1.47 -6.05 -17.44
CA ILE A 263 -2.35 -6.13 -18.61
C ILE A 263 -3.53 -7.00 -18.20
N VAL A 264 -4.73 -6.43 -18.20
CA VAL A 264 -5.96 -7.13 -17.78
C VAL A 264 -6.81 -7.39 -19.02
N LEU A 265 -7.04 -8.65 -19.34
CA LEU A 265 -7.81 -9.11 -20.49
C LEU A 265 -9.01 -9.96 -20.03
N PRO A 266 -10.18 -9.35 -19.83
CA PRO A 266 -11.41 -10.07 -19.54
C PRO A 266 -12.01 -10.66 -20.81
N LEU A 267 -12.34 -11.95 -20.77
CA LEU A 267 -13.07 -12.67 -21.82
C LEU A 267 -14.54 -12.77 -21.40
N PHE A 268 -15.43 -12.30 -22.26
CA PHE A 268 -16.87 -12.45 -22.06
C PHE A 268 -17.56 -13.01 -23.32
N GLY A 269 -18.82 -13.37 -23.19
CA GLY A 269 -19.60 -14.02 -24.25
C GLY A 269 -20.47 -15.13 -23.68
N ALA A 270 -21.33 -15.68 -24.48
CA ALA A 270 -22.28 -16.71 -24.08
C ALA A 270 -21.62 -17.98 -23.52
N ALA A 271 -22.36 -18.76 -22.75
CA ALA A 271 -21.91 -20.08 -22.32
C ALA A 271 -21.65 -20.98 -23.55
N GLY A 272 -20.53 -21.71 -23.55
CA GLY A 272 -20.14 -22.53 -24.70
C GLY A 272 -19.52 -21.81 -25.88
N ALA A 273 -19.38 -20.48 -25.86
CA ALA A 273 -18.78 -19.71 -26.96
C ALA A 273 -17.27 -19.97 -27.20
N GLY A 274 -16.62 -20.82 -26.42
CA GLY A 274 -15.21 -21.18 -26.62
C GLY A 274 -14.20 -20.33 -25.84
N LYS A 275 -14.64 -19.49 -24.87
CA LYS A 275 -13.78 -18.62 -24.07
C LYS A 275 -12.60 -19.34 -23.41
N THR A 276 -12.88 -20.40 -22.64
CA THR A 276 -11.87 -21.20 -21.95
C THR A 276 -10.88 -21.83 -22.93
N ARG A 277 -11.38 -22.32 -24.07
CA ARG A 277 -10.54 -22.90 -25.11
C ARG A 277 -9.62 -21.87 -25.76
N LEU A 278 -10.15 -20.68 -26.08
CA LEU A 278 -9.36 -19.55 -26.57
C LEU A 278 -8.27 -19.16 -25.56
N LEU A 279 -8.62 -19.06 -24.28
CA LEU A 279 -7.68 -18.72 -23.22
C LEU A 279 -6.50 -19.73 -23.17
N TYR A 280 -6.78 -21.01 -23.26
CA TYR A 280 -5.72 -22.02 -23.34
C TYR A 280 -4.90 -21.93 -24.62
N GLY A 281 -5.53 -21.63 -25.77
CA GLY A 281 -4.84 -21.38 -27.03
C GLY A 281 -3.86 -20.19 -26.90
N MET A 282 -4.27 -19.12 -26.24
CA MET A 282 -3.39 -17.96 -25.96
C MET A 282 -2.18 -18.36 -25.12
N VAL A 283 -2.34 -19.25 -24.15
CA VAL A 283 -1.23 -19.72 -23.32
C VAL A 283 -0.25 -20.59 -24.12
N VAL A 284 -0.74 -21.47 -24.98
CA VAL A 284 0.13 -22.29 -25.88
C VAL A 284 0.91 -21.36 -26.79
N GLN A 285 0.26 -20.35 -27.36
CA GLN A 285 0.93 -19.35 -28.22
C GLN A 285 2.04 -18.60 -27.47
N LEU A 286 1.81 -18.20 -26.21
CA LEU A 286 2.84 -17.55 -25.38
C LEU A 286 4.02 -18.48 -25.11
N ARG A 287 3.77 -19.77 -24.88
CA ARG A 287 4.83 -20.78 -24.72
C ARG A 287 5.63 -20.92 -26.02
N ALA A 288 4.95 -21.07 -27.17
CA ALA A 288 5.63 -21.17 -28.45
C ALA A 288 6.54 -19.96 -28.71
N TRP A 289 6.10 -18.74 -28.43
CA TRP A 289 6.94 -17.54 -28.53
C TRP A 289 8.09 -17.51 -27.50
N SER A 290 7.87 -18.09 -26.32
CA SER A 290 8.92 -18.21 -25.31
C SER A 290 10.00 -19.20 -25.73
N ASP A 291 9.60 -20.34 -26.29
CA ASP A 291 10.50 -21.39 -26.79
C ASP A 291 11.30 -20.90 -28.00
N GLN A 292 10.71 -20.05 -28.83
CA GLN A 292 11.36 -19.37 -29.95
C GLN A 292 12.25 -18.19 -29.54
N GLY A 293 12.27 -17.82 -28.25
CA GLY A 293 13.12 -16.74 -27.72
C GLY A 293 12.63 -15.32 -27.93
N PHE A 294 11.40 -15.09 -28.43
CA PHE A 294 10.85 -13.75 -28.62
C PHE A 294 10.49 -13.04 -27.31
N LEU A 295 10.06 -13.81 -26.32
CA LEU A 295 9.74 -13.34 -24.98
C LEU A 295 10.02 -14.45 -23.96
N LYS A 296 10.02 -14.13 -22.67
CA LYS A 296 10.01 -15.14 -21.61
C LYS A 296 8.64 -15.10 -20.93
N ALA A 297 7.89 -16.20 -21.02
CA ALA A 297 6.59 -16.35 -20.36
C ALA A 297 6.74 -17.27 -19.13
N GLU A 298 6.56 -16.71 -17.94
CA GLU A 298 6.64 -17.45 -16.69
C GLU A 298 5.26 -17.48 -16.03
N LEU A 299 4.84 -18.65 -15.61
CA LEU A 299 3.62 -18.79 -14.83
C LEU A 299 3.82 -18.19 -13.44
N ALA A 300 2.88 -17.38 -13.04
CA ALA A 300 3.01 -16.60 -11.83
C ALA A 300 2.59 -17.35 -10.57
N ASP A 301 1.77 -18.40 -10.68
CA ASP A 301 1.26 -19.13 -9.53
C ASP A 301 1.17 -20.66 -9.78
N ALA A 302 1.14 -21.42 -8.68
CA ALA A 302 1.05 -22.87 -8.72
C ALA A 302 -0.32 -23.37 -9.23
N PHE A 303 -1.38 -22.55 -9.11
CA PHE A 303 -2.71 -22.86 -9.60
C PHE A 303 -2.71 -22.83 -11.14
N THR A 304 -2.20 -21.74 -11.71
CA THR A 304 -1.99 -21.59 -13.15
C THR A 304 -1.14 -22.73 -13.71
N ALA A 305 -0.06 -23.13 -13.01
CA ALA A 305 0.80 -24.25 -13.41
C ALA A 305 0.07 -25.60 -13.43
N ARG A 306 -0.87 -25.83 -12.51
CA ARG A 306 -1.69 -27.04 -12.46
C ARG A 306 -2.68 -27.11 -13.63
N ASP A 307 -3.38 -26.02 -13.90
CA ASP A 307 -4.35 -25.94 -14.99
C ASP A 307 -3.68 -26.12 -16.35
N LEU A 308 -2.47 -25.61 -16.51
CA LEU A 308 -1.73 -25.71 -17.75
C LEU A 308 -1.24 -27.11 -18.09
N ARG A 309 -1.09 -28.02 -17.15
CA ARG A 309 -0.81 -29.42 -17.43
C ARG A 309 -1.95 -30.15 -18.18
N LEU A 310 -3.14 -29.54 -18.15
CA LEU A 310 -4.33 -30.05 -18.82
C LEU A 310 -4.60 -29.36 -20.17
N VAL A 311 -3.84 -28.34 -20.54
CA VAL A 311 -4.06 -27.52 -21.74
C VAL A 311 -4.03 -28.37 -23.02
N ASP A 312 -2.99 -29.18 -23.19
CA ASP A 312 -2.83 -30.03 -24.38
C ASP A 312 -4.01 -31.00 -24.55
N ARG A 313 -4.53 -31.49 -23.42
CA ARG A 313 -5.70 -32.36 -23.41
C ARG A 313 -6.98 -31.63 -23.85
N PHE A 314 -7.14 -30.36 -23.53
CA PHE A 314 -8.34 -29.59 -23.85
C PHE A 314 -8.31 -28.98 -25.26
N LEU A 315 -7.14 -28.77 -25.83
CA LEU A 315 -7.00 -28.24 -27.19
C LEU A 315 -6.98 -29.31 -28.27
N THR A 316 -6.92 -30.59 -27.91
CA THR A 316 -7.00 -31.69 -28.88
C THR A 316 -8.35 -31.61 -29.62
N PRO A 317 -8.35 -31.73 -30.97
CA PRO A 317 -9.59 -31.77 -31.77
C PRO A 317 -10.56 -32.84 -31.28
N GLY A 318 -11.87 -32.55 -31.31
CA GLY A 318 -12.94 -33.48 -30.90
C GLY A 318 -13.10 -33.71 -29.40
N ARG A 319 -12.30 -33.07 -28.53
CA ARG A 319 -12.48 -33.14 -27.07
C ARG A 319 -13.24 -31.96 -26.53
N ALA A 320 -14.22 -32.23 -25.68
CA ALA A 320 -14.98 -31.18 -24.99
C ALA A 320 -14.16 -30.54 -23.85
N THR A 321 -14.19 -29.23 -23.76
CA THR A 321 -13.63 -28.47 -22.63
C THR A 321 -14.63 -28.52 -21.47
N PRO A 322 -14.21 -28.77 -20.22
CA PRO A 322 -15.12 -28.70 -19.07
C PRO A 322 -15.81 -27.34 -18.99
N LYS A 323 -17.09 -27.35 -18.62
CA LYS A 323 -17.81 -26.10 -18.36
C LYS A 323 -17.13 -25.32 -17.24
N THR A 324 -16.96 -24.01 -17.42
CA THR A 324 -16.47 -23.12 -16.37
C THR A 324 -17.51 -23.09 -15.25
N VAL A 325 -17.10 -23.44 -14.03
CA VAL A 325 -18.00 -23.46 -12.87
C VAL A 325 -18.43 -22.02 -12.56
N VAL A 326 -19.73 -21.84 -12.34
CA VAL A 326 -20.28 -20.55 -11.92
C VAL A 326 -19.76 -20.23 -10.51
N GLY A 327 -18.88 -19.24 -10.42
CA GLY A 327 -18.19 -18.84 -9.19
C GLY A 327 -17.24 -17.70 -9.49
N LEU A 328 -16.21 -17.54 -8.66
CA LEU A 328 -15.15 -16.57 -8.93
C LEU A 328 -14.52 -16.83 -10.31
N PRO A 329 -14.32 -15.79 -11.14
CA PRO A 329 -13.71 -15.97 -12.46
C PRO A 329 -12.33 -16.61 -12.32
N ARG A 330 -11.99 -17.55 -13.19
CA ARG A 330 -10.63 -18.08 -13.24
C ARG A 330 -9.71 -17.02 -13.82
N SER A 331 -8.65 -16.72 -13.11
CA SER A 331 -7.62 -15.81 -13.59
C SER A 331 -6.33 -16.60 -13.81
N LEU A 332 -5.79 -16.54 -15.04
CA LEU A 332 -4.46 -17.01 -15.33
C LEU A 332 -3.49 -15.84 -15.30
N ILE A 333 -2.43 -15.96 -14.53
CA ILE A 333 -1.43 -14.89 -14.34
C ILE A 333 -0.12 -15.33 -14.97
N ILE A 334 0.36 -14.56 -15.94
CA ILE A 334 1.56 -14.86 -16.69
C ILE A 334 2.50 -13.66 -16.64
N ARG A 335 3.73 -13.88 -16.20
CA ARG A 335 4.79 -12.89 -16.28
C ARG A 335 5.42 -12.93 -17.67
N LEU A 336 5.38 -11.81 -18.36
CA LEU A 336 5.99 -11.62 -19.66
C LEU A 336 7.23 -10.75 -19.52
N VAL A 337 8.38 -11.24 -19.98
CA VAL A 337 9.63 -10.47 -19.99
C VAL A 337 10.09 -10.30 -21.43
N THR A 338 10.17 -9.06 -21.91
CA THR A 338 10.66 -8.70 -23.24
C THR A 338 11.70 -7.60 -23.11
N GLU A 339 12.89 -7.76 -23.68
CA GLU A 339 13.97 -6.76 -23.65
C GLU A 339 14.24 -6.19 -22.23
N GLY A 340 14.26 -7.03 -21.22
CA GLY A 340 14.47 -6.61 -19.83
C GLY A 340 13.29 -5.88 -19.16
N ARG A 341 12.18 -5.69 -19.88
CA ARG A 341 10.95 -5.13 -19.33
C ARG A 341 9.97 -6.23 -18.93
N THR A 342 9.50 -6.17 -17.71
CA THR A 342 8.50 -7.11 -17.19
C THR A 342 7.10 -6.54 -17.31
N ARG A 343 6.13 -7.39 -17.70
CA ARG A 343 4.68 -7.14 -17.69
C ARG A 343 4.00 -8.32 -16.99
N VAL A 344 2.86 -8.09 -16.37
CA VAL A 344 2.03 -9.15 -15.79
C VAL A 344 0.71 -9.20 -16.54
N LEU A 345 0.47 -10.32 -17.22
CA LEU A 345 -0.75 -10.55 -17.98
C LEU A 345 -1.74 -11.33 -17.12
N HIS A 346 -2.93 -10.76 -16.95
CA HIS A 346 -4.08 -11.38 -16.30
C HIS A 346 -5.13 -11.73 -17.36
N LEU A 347 -5.35 -13.02 -17.58
CA LEU A 347 -6.41 -13.53 -18.45
C LEU A 347 -7.58 -13.98 -17.57
N PHE A 348 -8.74 -13.37 -17.71
CA PHE A 348 -9.92 -13.70 -16.92
C PHE A 348 -10.93 -14.48 -17.75
N ASP A 349 -11.14 -15.75 -17.40
CA ASP A 349 -12.23 -16.60 -17.95
C ASP A 349 -13.50 -16.36 -17.13
N THR A 350 -14.32 -15.45 -17.59
CA THR A 350 -15.57 -15.10 -16.93
C THR A 350 -16.67 -16.07 -17.39
N ALA A 351 -17.31 -16.78 -16.46
CA ALA A 351 -18.48 -17.57 -16.78
C ALA A 351 -19.56 -16.67 -17.39
N GLY A 352 -20.08 -17.01 -18.57
CA GLY A 352 -21.07 -16.17 -19.27
C GLY A 352 -22.29 -15.84 -18.42
N GLU A 353 -22.63 -16.70 -17.47
CA GLU A 353 -23.74 -16.56 -16.54
C GLU A 353 -23.49 -15.53 -15.42
N MET A 354 -22.24 -15.10 -15.19
CA MET A 354 -21.94 -14.10 -14.13
C MET A 354 -22.46 -12.70 -14.46
N PHE A 355 -22.55 -12.37 -15.74
CA PHE A 355 -23.11 -11.07 -16.18
C PHE A 355 -24.63 -10.98 -16.07
N TYR A 356 -25.30 -12.10 -15.79
CA TYR A 356 -26.76 -12.14 -15.58
C TYR A 356 -27.16 -12.03 -14.09
N ARG A 357 -26.18 -11.95 -13.15
CA ARG A 357 -26.42 -11.94 -11.70
C ARG A 357 -25.97 -10.62 -11.10
N THR A 358 -26.91 -9.74 -10.88
CA THR A 358 -26.73 -8.37 -10.35
C THR A 358 -26.19 -8.32 -8.90
N ASP A 359 -26.22 -9.43 -8.17
CA ASP A 359 -25.81 -9.52 -6.76
C ASP A 359 -24.31 -9.69 -6.53
N ARG A 360 -23.51 -9.83 -7.61
CA ARG A 360 -22.05 -10.11 -7.53
C ARG A 360 -21.13 -9.07 -8.15
N THR A 361 -21.59 -7.82 -8.21
CA THR A 361 -20.84 -6.70 -8.81
C THR A 361 -19.45 -6.50 -8.18
N GLN A 362 -19.29 -6.85 -6.89
CA GLN A 362 -18.00 -6.75 -6.19
C GLN A 362 -16.94 -7.73 -6.71
N GLU A 363 -17.34 -8.87 -7.26
CA GLU A 363 -16.44 -9.90 -7.80
C GLU A 363 -15.87 -9.50 -9.18
N LEU A 364 -16.44 -8.49 -9.83
CA LEU A 364 -16.06 -7.99 -11.15
C LEU A 364 -15.17 -6.73 -11.10
N GLY A 365 -14.67 -6.36 -9.92
CA GLY A 365 -13.85 -5.15 -9.71
C GLY A 365 -12.55 -5.08 -10.55
N TYR A 366 -12.17 -6.16 -11.23
CA TYR A 366 -11.05 -6.18 -12.16
C TYR A 366 -11.37 -5.52 -13.52
N LEU A 367 -12.66 -5.41 -13.88
CA LEU A 367 -13.08 -4.87 -15.19
C LEU A 367 -12.80 -3.37 -15.31
N ASP A 368 -12.77 -2.63 -14.20
CA ASP A 368 -12.45 -1.21 -14.21
C ASP A 368 -10.99 -0.88 -14.60
N LYS A 369 -10.15 -1.91 -14.72
CA LYS A 369 -8.74 -1.80 -15.08
C LYS A 369 -8.41 -2.34 -16.45
N ALA A 370 -9.39 -2.96 -17.10
CA ALA A 370 -9.22 -3.45 -18.44
C ALA A 370 -9.24 -2.31 -19.44
N ASP A 371 -8.17 -2.15 -20.18
CA ASP A 371 -8.12 -1.25 -21.33
C ASP A 371 -8.57 -1.95 -22.63
N THR A 372 -8.70 -3.28 -22.59
CA THR A 372 -9.11 -4.10 -23.76
C THR A 372 -9.98 -5.25 -23.30
N PHE A 373 -11.10 -5.43 -23.97
CA PHE A 373 -12.08 -6.49 -23.72
C PHE A 373 -12.14 -7.48 -24.88
N LEU A 374 -12.45 -8.74 -24.61
CA LEU A 374 -12.62 -9.77 -25.61
C LEU A 374 -14.05 -10.33 -25.57
N LEU A 375 -14.84 -10.07 -26.60
CA LEU A 375 -16.13 -10.72 -26.83
C LEU A 375 -15.95 -11.95 -27.69
N VAL A 376 -16.19 -13.14 -27.11
CA VAL A 376 -16.10 -14.41 -27.82
C VAL A 376 -17.47 -14.88 -28.26
N ILE A 377 -17.64 -15.12 -29.55
CA ILE A 377 -18.87 -15.54 -30.21
C ILE A 377 -18.64 -16.87 -30.92
N ASP A 378 -19.51 -17.84 -30.69
CA ASP A 378 -19.59 -19.06 -31.49
C ASP A 378 -20.51 -18.82 -32.70
N PRO A 379 -20.01 -18.82 -33.94
CA PRO A 379 -20.84 -18.62 -35.12
C PRO A 379 -21.96 -19.66 -35.26
N LEU A 380 -21.76 -20.91 -34.78
CA LEU A 380 -22.77 -21.97 -34.82
C LEU A 380 -23.96 -21.69 -33.88
N SER A 381 -23.80 -20.77 -32.91
CA SER A 381 -24.89 -20.33 -32.03
C SER A 381 -25.74 -19.22 -32.63
N VAL A 382 -25.32 -18.63 -33.76
CA VAL A 382 -26.01 -17.52 -34.41
C VAL A 382 -27.13 -18.08 -35.32
N PRO A 383 -28.41 -17.80 -35.04
CA PRO A 383 -29.52 -18.38 -35.80
C PRO A 383 -29.44 -18.08 -37.31
N ALA A 384 -29.18 -16.84 -37.68
CA ALA A 384 -29.09 -16.45 -39.08
C ALA A 384 -28.02 -17.23 -39.89
N TYR A 385 -26.87 -17.49 -39.27
CA TYR A 385 -25.81 -18.29 -39.87
C TYR A 385 -26.21 -19.76 -39.97
N TRP A 386 -26.78 -20.30 -38.88
CA TRP A 386 -27.17 -21.71 -38.81
C TRP A 386 -28.26 -22.06 -39.83
N GLU A 387 -29.25 -21.20 -40.01
CA GLU A 387 -30.36 -21.37 -40.95
C GLU A 387 -29.92 -21.30 -42.42
N ASN A 388 -28.90 -20.51 -42.70
CA ASN A 388 -28.33 -20.36 -44.05
C ASN A 388 -27.33 -21.46 -44.43
N LEU A 389 -26.93 -22.33 -43.48
CA LEU A 389 -26.06 -23.44 -43.82
C LEU A 389 -26.76 -24.50 -44.69
N PRO A 390 -26.09 -25.12 -45.67
CA PRO A 390 -26.60 -26.28 -46.42
C PRO A 390 -26.99 -27.44 -45.48
N SER A 391 -28.05 -28.15 -45.80
CA SER A 391 -28.59 -29.25 -44.93
C SER A 391 -27.56 -30.31 -44.58
N ALA A 392 -26.72 -30.71 -45.53
CA ALA A 392 -25.62 -31.66 -45.28
C ALA A 392 -24.61 -31.12 -44.27
N ARG A 393 -24.30 -29.82 -44.34
CA ARG A 393 -23.36 -29.18 -43.42
C ARG A 393 -23.97 -29.00 -42.02
N ARG A 394 -25.26 -28.66 -41.92
CA ARG A 394 -26.01 -28.62 -40.66
C ARG A 394 -26.00 -29.99 -39.97
N ALA A 395 -26.30 -31.06 -40.69
CA ALA A 395 -26.30 -32.43 -40.14
C ALA A 395 -24.91 -32.82 -39.60
N ALA A 396 -23.82 -32.42 -40.29
CA ALA A 396 -22.46 -32.70 -39.85
C ALA A 396 -22.07 -31.90 -38.57
N LEU A 397 -22.58 -30.69 -38.39
CA LEU A 397 -22.25 -29.77 -37.29
C LEU A 397 -23.26 -29.80 -36.15
N GLU A 398 -24.33 -30.57 -36.21
CA GLU A 398 -25.40 -30.61 -35.22
C GLU A 398 -24.89 -30.88 -33.79
N LYS A 399 -23.92 -31.80 -33.66
CA LYS A 399 -23.32 -32.15 -32.37
C LYS A 399 -22.46 -31.01 -31.78
N GLU A 400 -21.99 -30.10 -32.61
CA GLU A 400 -21.14 -28.95 -32.24
C GLU A 400 -21.96 -27.71 -31.95
N ARG A 401 -23.24 -27.70 -32.29
CA ARG A 401 -24.13 -26.57 -32.08
C ARG A 401 -24.32 -26.29 -30.60
N SER A 402 -24.15 -25.04 -30.19
CA SER A 402 -24.42 -24.57 -28.82
C SER A 402 -25.82 -23.95 -28.75
N ASN A 403 -26.58 -24.29 -27.70
CA ASN A 403 -27.86 -23.62 -27.36
C ASN A 403 -27.61 -22.31 -26.55
N ALA A 404 -26.57 -21.58 -26.92
CA ALA A 404 -26.21 -20.34 -26.24
C ALA A 404 -27.21 -19.19 -26.54
N PRO A 405 -27.41 -18.23 -25.63
CA PRO A 405 -28.15 -17.00 -25.92
C PRO A 405 -27.56 -16.25 -27.11
N SER A 406 -28.41 -15.43 -27.76
CA SER A 406 -27.97 -14.57 -28.87
C SER A 406 -26.73 -13.74 -28.49
N PRO A 407 -25.71 -13.65 -29.38
CA PRO A 407 -24.54 -12.81 -29.13
C PRO A 407 -24.86 -11.34 -28.85
N ASP A 408 -25.93 -10.80 -29.49
CA ASP A 408 -26.39 -9.41 -29.25
C ASP A 408 -26.84 -9.23 -27.80
N LEU A 409 -27.59 -10.18 -27.25
CA LEU A 409 -28.03 -10.14 -25.85
C LEU A 409 -26.85 -10.23 -24.89
N ALA A 410 -25.93 -11.16 -25.13
CA ALA A 410 -24.73 -11.33 -24.31
C ALA A 410 -23.85 -10.05 -24.34
N TYR A 411 -23.71 -9.42 -25.49
CA TYR A 411 -23.00 -8.16 -25.64
C TYR A 411 -23.66 -7.02 -24.87
N GLN A 412 -24.97 -6.78 -25.06
CA GLN A 412 -25.70 -5.70 -24.43
C GLN A 412 -25.68 -5.82 -22.90
N GLN A 413 -25.90 -6.99 -22.36
CA GLN A 413 -25.90 -7.22 -20.92
C GLN A 413 -24.52 -6.99 -20.33
N THR A 414 -23.47 -7.47 -20.99
CA THR A 414 -22.10 -7.25 -20.55
C THR A 414 -21.73 -5.76 -20.61
N GLN A 415 -22.08 -5.07 -21.69
CA GLN A 415 -21.86 -3.63 -21.84
C GLN A 415 -22.51 -2.86 -20.69
N GLN A 416 -23.79 -3.08 -20.43
CA GLN A 416 -24.54 -2.42 -19.37
C GLN A 416 -23.90 -2.65 -17.98
N GLU A 417 -23.45 -3.86 -17.70
CA GLU A 417 -22.83 -4.17 -16.42
C GLU A 417 -21.47 -3.47 -16.25
N ILE A 418 -20.65 -3.43 -17.30
CA ILE A 418 -19.38 -2.71 -17.29
C ILE A 418 -19.60 -1.20 -17.09
N GLU A 419 -20.60 -0.62 -17.76
CA GLU A 419 -20.97 0.79 -17.61
C GLU A 419 -21.49 1.10 -16.19
N ARG A 420 -22.30 0.21 -15.58
CA ARG A 420 -22.75 0.34 -14.18
C ARG A 420 -21.60 0.37 -13.18
N MET A 421 -20.49 -0.30 -13.49
CA MET A 421 -19.27 -0.25 -12.68
C MET A 421 -18.46 1.04 -12.89
N GLY A 422 -18.91 1.96 -13.72
CA GLY A 422 -18.28 3.26 -13.97
C GLY A 422 -17.08 3.19 -14.91
N VAL A 423 -16.96 2.13 -15.73
CA VAL A 423 -15.90 2.01 -16.74
C VAL A 423 -16.26 2.84 -17.96
N ASP A 424 -15.37 3.74 -18.38
CA ASP A 424 -15.51 4.53 -19.59
C ASP A 424 -15.10 3.70 -20.82
N LEU A 425 -16.07 3.03 -21.44
CA LEU A 425 -15.86 2.18 -22.60
C LEU A 425 -15.34 2.95 -23.82
N GLY A 426 -15.61 4.26 -23.91
CA GLY A 426 -15.07 5.12 -24.97
C GLY A 426 -13.54 5.27 -24.94
N ARG A 427 -12.88 4.82 -23.87
CA ARG A 427 -11.42 4.73 -23.79
C ARG A 427 -10.88 3.33 -24.01
N CYS A 428 -11.76 2.34 -24.03
CA CYS A 428 -11.40 0.94 -24.11
C CYS A 428 -11.41 0.41 -25.54
N ARG A 429 -10.76 -0.73 -25.74
CA ARG A 429 -10.70 -1.46 -27.00
C ARG A 429 -11.54 -2.73 -26.89
N LEU A 430 -12.14 -3.17 -27.99
CA LEU A 430 -12.89 -4.41 -28.05
C LEU A 430 -12.34 -5.31 -29.18
N ALA A 431 -11.96 -6.55 -28.83
CA ALA A 431 -11.77 -7.61 -29.79
C ALA A 431 -13.05 -8.45 -29.89
N VAL A 432 -13.70 -8.49 -31.02
CA VAL A 432 -14.79 -9.42 -31.33
C VAL A 432 -14.18 -10.66 -31.97
N VAL A 433 -14.24 -11.79 -31.27
CA VAL A 433 -13.53 -13.00 -31.62
C VAL A 433 -14.54 -14.10 -31.96
N PHE A 434 -14.59 -14.49 -33.22
CA PHE A 434 -15.38 -15.64 -33.68
C PHE A 434 -14.55 -16.92 -33.48
N SER A 435 -15.02 -17.77 -32.58
CA SER A 435 -14.38 -19.06 -32.30
C SER A 435 -14.68 -20.10 -33.39
N ARG A 436 -14.03 -21.28 -33.27
CA ARG A 436 -14.27 -22.44 -34.14
C ARG A 436 -14.07 -22.16 -35.63
N SER A 437 -13.10 -21.32 -35.99
CA SER A 437 -12.80 -21.07 -37.41
C SER A 437 -12.33 -22.30 -38.19
N ASP A 438 -11.91 -23.34 -37.46
CA ASP A 438 -11.62 -24.69 -38.00
C ASP A 438 -12.87 -25.44 -38.49
N LEU A 439 -14.03 -25.15 -37.92
CA LEU A 439 -15.31 -25.76 -38.32
C LEU A 439 -16.13 -24.87 -39.26
N VAL A 440 -15.95 -23.56 -39.17
CA VAL A 440 -16.75 -22.57 -39.85
C VAL A 440 -15.93 -21.89 -40.95
N GLY A 441 -16.36 -21.98 -42.20
CA GLY A 441 -15.75 -21.26 -43.29
C GLY A 441 -15.87 -19.74 -43.14
N GLY A 442 -15.09 -18.98 -43.90
CA GLY A 442 -15.16 -17.52 -43.92
C GLY A 442 -13.81 -16.85 -44.24
N PRO A 443 -13.75 -15.51 -44.29
CA PRO A 443 -12.54 -14.79 -44.64
C PRO A 443 -11.43 -14.89 -43.59
N GLY A 444 -10.20 -14.51 -43.95
CA GLY A 444 -9.02 -14.54 -43.09
C GLY A 444 -9.16 -13.68 -41.85
N ASP A 445 -8.92 -12.38 -42.01
CA ASP A 445 -8.95 -11.41 -40.88
C ASP A 445 -9.27 -9.98 -41.29
N GLY A 446 -9.32 -9.09 -40.27
CA GLY A 446 -9.50 -7.65 -40.42
C GLY A 446 -10.88 -7.22 -40.95
N PRO A 447 -10.93 -6.26 -41.91
CA PRO A 447 -12.20 -5.73 -42.42
C PRO A 447 -13.09 -6.77 -43.09
N ALA A 448 -12.50 -7.82 -43.67
CA ALA A 448 -13.26 -8.89 -44.32
C ALA A 448 -14.07 -9.70 -43.28
N VAL A 449 -13.52 -9.93 -42.07
CA VAL A 449 -14.25 -10.60 -40.99
C VAL A 449 -15.39 -9.74 -40.46
N GLU A 450 -15.20 -8.42 -40.36
CA GLU A 450 -16.30 -7.51 -40.00
C GLU A 450 -17.43 -7.53 -41.03
N ALA A 451 -17.10 -7.46 -42.33
CA ALA A 451 -18.08 -7.54 -43.40
C ALA A 451 -18.85 -8.87 -43.33
N TRP A 452 -18.16 -9.98 -43.19
CA TRP A 452 -18.74 -11.31 -43.01
C TRP A 452 -19.68 -11.38 -41.80
N ALA A 453 -19.26 -10.81 -40.67
CA ALA A 453 -20.10 -10.75 -39.46
C ALA A 453 -21.38 -9.96 -39.67
N ARG A 454 -21.32 -8.88 -40.41
CA ARG A 454 -22.48 -8.02 -40.73
C ARG A 454 -23.46 -8.70 -41.69
N THR A 455 -22.95 -9.35 -42.75
CA THR A 455 -23.76 -9.90 -43.83
C THR A 455 -24.22 -11.33 -43.58
N GLU A 456 -23.29 -12.23 -43.27
CA GLU A 456 -23.60 -13.66 -43.16
C GLU A 456 -24.04 -14.08 -41.75
N LEU A 457 -23.49 -13.45 -40.70
CA LEU A 457 -23.93 -13.71 -39.32
C LEU A 457 -25.12 -12.82 -38.90
N GLY A 458 -25.49 -11.81 -39.67
CA GLY A 458 -26.57 -10.90 -39.30
C GLY A 458 -26.25 -10.02 -38.07
N LEU A 459 -24.98 -9.91 -37.66
CA LEU A 459 -24.55 -9.15 -36.49
C LEU A 459 -24.26 -7.67 -36.77
N GLY A 460 -24.92 -7.08 -37.74
CA GLY A 460 -24.75 -5.66 -38.14
C GLY A 460 -25.09 -4.68 -37.00
N ASN A 461 -26.06 -4.99 -36.15
CA ASN A 461 -26.43 -4.15 -35.00
C ASN A 461 -25.34 -4.17 -33.94
N LEU A 462 -24.85 -5.34 -33.57
CA LEU A 462 -23.73 -5.51 -32.63
C LEU A 462 -22.49 -4.76 -33.12
N ALA A 463 -22.14 -4.92 -34.40
CA ALA A 463 -20.97 -4.24 -34.98
C ALA A 463 -21.07 -2.71 -34.92
N ARG A 464 -22.25 -2.14 -35.20
CA ARG A 464 -22.51 -0.69 -35.11
C ARG A 464 -22.48 -0.21 -33.67
N SER A 465 -23.16 -0.91 -32.76
CA SER A 465 -23.15 -0.60 -31.32
C SER A 465 -21.75 -0.63 -30.75
N ALA A 466 -20.98 -1.68 -31.02
CA ALA A 466 -19.60 -1.80 -30.58
C ALA A 466 -18.72 -0.66 -31.09
N ALA A 467 -18.80 -0.32 -32.36
CA ALA A 467 -18.05 0.79 -32.96
C ALA A 467 -18.40 2.16 -32.38
N HIS A 468 -19.63 2.35 -31.89
CA HIS A 468 -20.05 3.58 -31.22
C HIS A 468 -19.59 3.63 -29.75
N THR A 469 -19.57 2.51 -29.08
CA THR A 469 -19.30 2.41 -27.64
C THR A 469 -17.80 2.37 -27.33
N PHE A 470 -17.02 1.66 -28.12
CA PHE A 470 -15.59 1.45 -27.84
C PHE A 470 -14.71 2.35 -28.71
N ARG A 471 -13.58 2.81 -28.14
CA ARG A 471 -12.59 3.61 -28.87
C ARG A 471 -12.07 2.93 -30.14
N GLN A 472 -11.90 1.61 -30.10
CA GLN A 472 -11.42 0.81 -31.22
C GLN A 472 -12.03 -0.59 -31.15
N VAL A 473 -12.56 -1.06 -32.25
CA VAL A 473 -13.09 -2.42 -32.40
C VAL A 473 -12.35 -3.13 -33.53
N ARG A 474 -12.00 -4.38 -33.30
CA ARG A 474 -11.45 -5.24 -34.35
C ARG A 474 -12.06 -6.63 -34.28
N PHE A 475 -12.31 -7.21 -35.44
CA PHE A 475 -12.93 -8.50 -35.60
C PHE A 475 -11.88 -9.54 -35.95
N PHE A 476 -11.95 -10.70 -35.30
CA PHE A 476 -11.03 -11.83 -35.49
C PHE A 476 -11.80 -13.12 -35.65
N ARG A 477 -11.25 -14.04 -36.42
CA ARG A 477 -11.66 -15.44 -36.44
C ARG A 477 -10.53 -16.27 -35.86
N THR A 478 -10.83 -17.19 -34.97
CA THR A 478 -9.82 -17.99 -34.26
C THR A 478 -10.19 -19.44 -34.19
N ALA A 479 -9.19 -20.32 -34.38
CA ALA A 479 -9.25 -21.74 -34.09
C ALA A 479 -8.32 -22.05 -32.91
N ALA A 480 -8.88 -22.22 -31.72
CA ALA A 480 -8.08 -22.65 -30.56
C ALA A 480 -7.97 -24.19 -30.54
N VAL A 481 -7.30 -24.75 -31.52
CA VAL A 481 -7.00 -26.17 -31.66
C VAL A 481 -5.50 -26.35 -31.88
N LEU A 482 -4.97 -27.49 -31.41
CA LEU A 482 -3.58 -27.87 -31.70
C LEU A 482 -3.47 -28.37 -33.14
N THR A 483 -2.48 -27.88 -33.84
CA THR A 483 -2.02 -28.36 -35.12
C THR A 483 -1.15 -29.66 -34.94
N GLY A 484 -0.86 -30.36 -36.01
CA GLY A 484 -0.14 -31.62 -35.94
C GLY A 484 1.29 -31.51 -35.39
N ASP A 485 1.87 -30.32 -35.38
CA ASP A 485 3.18 -30.00 -34.81
C ASP A 485 3.13 -29.56 -33.32
N GLY A 486 1.93 -29.59 -32.70
CA GLY A 486 1.74 -29.18 -31.29
C GLY A 486 1.67 -27.70 -31.06
N THR A 487 1.64 -26.89 -32.11
CA THR A 487 1.37 -25.43 -32.02
C THR A 487 -0.14 -25.14 -32.09
N VAL A 488 -0.56 -23.94 -31.76
CA VAL A 488 -1.94 -23.50 -31.95
C VAL A 488 -2.08 -22.81 -33.31
N ASP A 489 -3.28 -22.80 -33.86
CA ASP A 489 -3.58 -22.12 -35.13
C ASP A 489 -3.08 -20.65 -35.12
N PRO A 490 -2.41 -20.19 -36.20
CA PRO A 490 -1.82 -18.84 -36.29
C PRO A 490 -2.78 -17.68 -36.03
N SER A 491 -4.08 -17.89 -36.21
CA SER A 491 -5.11 -16.87 -35.92
C SER A 491 -5.13 -16.40 -34.46
N VAL A 492 -4.75 -17.29 -33.52
CA VAL A 492 -4.60 -16.94 -32.11
C VAL A 492 -3.40 -16.00 -31.92
N GLY A 493 -2.31 -16.25 -32.66
CA GLY A 493 -1.13 -15.38 -32.66
C GLY A 493 -1.46 -13.95 -33.15
N ALA A 494 -2.21 -13.83 -34.24
CA ALA A 494 -2.65 -12.54 -34.79
C ALA A 494 -3.53 -11.75 -33.78
N LEU A 495 -4.46 -12.43 -33.12
CA LEU A 495 -5.26 -11.83 -32.03
C LEU A 495 -4.35 -11.32 -30.90
N MET A 496 -3.42 -12.15 -30.42
CA MET A 496 -2.54 -11.79 -29.29
C MET A 496 -1.60 -10.64 -29.62
N GLN A 497 -1.11 -10.53 -30.84
CA GLN A 497 -0.33 -9.38 -31.28
C GLN A 497 -1.14 -8.09 -31.13
N TRP A 498 -2.37 -8.06 -31.60
CA TRP A 498 -3.22 -6.88 -31.47
C TRP A 498 -3.54 -6.53 -30.01
N LEU A 499 -3.67 -7.54 -29.14
CA LEU A 499 -3.95 -7.33 -27.72
C LEU A 499 -2.74 -6.77 -26.97
N LEU A 500 -1.54 -7.32 -27.21
CA LEU A 500 -0.37 -7.10 -26.35
C LEU A 500 0.58 -6.00 -26.87
N THR A 501 0.59 -5.71 -28.16
CA THR A 501 1.46 -4.67 -28.74
C THR A 501 1.24 -3.28 -28.12
N PRO A 502 -0.01 -2.79 -27.92
CA PRO A 502 -0.23 -1.48 -27.29
C PRO A 502 0.22 -1.41 -25.82
N ALA A 503 0.29 -2.55 -25.16
CA ALA A 503 0.83 -2.65 -23.80
C ALA A 503 2.37 -2.66 -23.78
N GLY A 504 3.02 -2.52 -24.94
CA GLY A 504 4.48 -2.48 -25.07
C GLY A 504 5.15 -3.85 -24.94
N VAL A 505 4.43 -4.93 -25.26
CA VAL A 505 5.02 -6.28 -25.44
C VAL A 505 5.44 -6.39 -26.90
N ARG A 506 6.73 -6.56 -27.15
CA ARG A 506 7.23 -6.80 -28.50
C ARG A 506 7.06 -8.27 -28.87
N LEU A 507 6.38 -8.50 -29.95
CA LEU A 507 6.06 -9.81 -30.49
C LEU A 507 6.57 -9.90 -31.95
N PRO A 508 6.83 -11.11 -32.47
CA PRO A 508 7.22 -11.25 -33.87
C PRO A 508 6.15 -10.68 -34.80
N PRO A 509 6.51 -10.07 -35.94
CA PRO A 509 5.55 -9.60 -36.92
C PRO A 509 4.66 -10.75 -37.43
N ALA A 510 3.42 -10.43 -37.81
CA ALA A 510 2.45 -11.44 -38.25
C ALA A 510 2.92 -12.23 -39.49
N VAL A 511 3.81 -11.64 -40.29
CA VAL A 511 4.38 -12.24 -41.51
C VAL A 511 5.33 -13.42 -41.21
N ASP A 512 5.93 -13.44 -40.02
CA ASP A 512 6.88 -14.49 -39.62
C ASP A 512 6.19 -15.69 -38.95
N LEU A 513 4.85 -15.67 -38.87
CA LEU A 513 4.09 -16.83 -38.38
C LEU A 513 3.90 -17.83 -39.52
N PRO A 514 4.39 -19.07 -39.44
CA PRO A 514 4.21 -20.08 -40.49
C PRO A 514 2.72 -20.32 -40.70
N GLY A 515 2.25 -20.04 -41.93
CA GLY A 515 0.86 -20.25 -42.34
C GLY A 515 0.02 -19.00 -42.59
N VAL A 516 0.53 -17.80 -42.38
CA VAL A 516 -0.11 -16.55 -42.79
C VAL A 516 0.53 -16.05 -44.08
N THR A 517 -0.05 -16.40 -45.20
CA THR A 517 0.25 -15.73 -46.49
C THR A 517 -0.41 -14.37 -46.48
N THR A 518 0.37 -13.33 -46.75
CA THR A 518 -0.04 -11.92 -46.89
C THR A 518 -1.14 -11.73 -47.93
#